data_e9e216f86903c8307177e0fb419dc5ba
#
_entry.id   e9e216f86903c8307177e0fb419dc5ba
#
_cell.length_a   1.000
_cell.length_b   1.000
_cell.length_c   1.000
_cell.angle_alpha   90.00
_cell.angle_beta   90.00
_cell.angle_gamma   90.00
#
_symmetry.space_group_name_H-M   'P 1'
#
loop_
_entity.id
_entity.type
_entity.pdbx_description
1 polymer ?
#
loop_
_entity_poly.entity_id
_entity_poly.type
_entity_poly.pdbx_seq_one_letter_code
_entity_poly.pdbx_strand_id
1 'polypeptide(L)' 'MHPNAILLEVQQLYSVSDRLDSLAEQHPLVSDALIGISGSVRNTATLLEVVVAMKMPLLSCLDPANT' A
#
# COMPACT_ATOMS: atom_id res chain seq x y z
N MET A 1 2.65 -14.51 -11.84
CA MET A 1 2.85 -14.17 -10.43
C MET A 1 1.80 -14.82 -9.58
N HIS A 2 2.21 -15.40 -8.48
CA HIS A 2 1.31 -16.10 -7.59
C HIS A 2 0.54 -15.07 -6.73
N PRO A 3 -0.80 -15.22 -6.59
CA PRO A 3 -1.58 -14.27 -5.79
C PRO A 3 -1.10 -14.16 -4.34
N ASN A 4 -0.58 -15.24 -3.76
CA ASN A 4 -0.08 -15.19 -2.39
C ASN A 4 1.13 -14.28 -2.25
N ALA A 5 1.94 -14.15 -3.28
CA ALA A 5 3.09 -13.25 -3.24
C ALA A 5 2.63 -11.79 -3.12
N ILE A 6 1.55 -11.44 -3.81
CA ILE A 6 1.01 -10.08 -3.73
C ILE A 6 0.44 -9.84 -2.34
N LEU A 7 -0.26 -10.80 -1.77
CA LEU A 7 -0.83 -10.64 -0.42
C LEU A 7 0.26 -10.51 0.64
N LEU A 8 1.39 -11.19 0.45
CA LEU A 8 2.52 -11.02 1.36
C LEU A 8 3.07 -9.60 1.29
N GLU A 9 3.15 -9.03 0.09
CA GLU A 9 3.58 -7.64 -0.06
C GLU A 9 2.59 -6.68 0.59
N VAL A 10 1.29 -6.96 0.47
CA VAL A 10 0.26 -6.16 1.13
C VAL A 10 0.50 -6.16 2.64
N GLN A 11 0.75 -7.31 3.23
CA GLN A 11 1.00 -7.41 4.66
C GLN A 11 2.24 -6.63 5.07
N GLN A 12 3.30 -6.67 4.24
CA GLN A 12 4.51 -5.91 4.51
C GLN A 12 4.26 -4.41 4.43
N LEU A 13 3.43 -3.98 3.50
CA LEU A 13 3.09 -2.56 3.39
C LEU A 13 2.34 -2.08 4.63
N TYR A 14 1.39 -2.87 5.13
CA TYR A 14 0.71 -2.51 6.37
C TYR A 14 1.68 -2.46 7.56
N SER A 15 2.62 -3.38 7.62
CA SER A 15 3.67 -3.37 8.64
C SER A 15 4.51 -2.10 8.57
N VAL A 16 4.89 -1.70 7.37
CA VAL A 16 5.65 -0.46 7.18
C VAL A 16 4.84 0.73 7.64
N SER A 17 3.56 0.77 7.28
CA SER A 17 2.67 1.85 7.72
C SER A 17 2.62 1.95 9.24
N ASP A 18 2.47 0.81 9.93
CA ASP A 18 2.44 0.79 11.39
C ASP A 18 3.76 1.30 11.98
N ARG A 19 4.87 0.91 11.38
CA ARG A 19 6.18 1.38 11.86
C ARG A 19 6.35 2.88 11.64
N LEU A 20 5.85 3.39 10.52
CA LEU A 20 5.90 4.83 10.26
C LEU A 20 5.05 5.59 11.28
N ASP A 21 3.88 5.06 11.64
CA ASP A 21 3.05 5.68 12.66
C ASP A 21 3.78 5.72 14.01
N SER A 22 4.46 4.65 14.38
CA SER A 22 5.25 4.63 15.62
C SER A 22 6.39 5.63 15.58
N LEU A 23 7.07 5.74 14.44
CA LEU A 23 8.15 6.72 14.29
C LEU A 23 7.62 8.13 14.38
N ALA A 24 6.42 8.38 13.87
CA ALA A 24 5.81 9.70 13.95
C ALA A 24 5.60 10.11 15.41
N GLU A 25 5.22 9.17 16.27
CA GLU A 25 5.04 9.46 17.69
C GLU A 25 6.38 9.81 18.36
N GLN A 26 7.48 9.22 17.90
CA GLN A 26 8.79 9.37 18.50
C GLN A 26 9.54 10.60 17.97
N HIS A 27 9.12 11.13 16.82
CA HIS A 27 9.83 12.20 16.13
C HIS A 27 8.88 13.33 15.75
N PRO A 28 8.51 14.17 16.73
CA PRO A 28 7.47 15.19 16.49
C PRO A 28 7.77 16.15 15.35
N LEU A 29 9.05 16.43 15.08
CA LEU A 29 9.41 17.40 14.04
C LEU A 29 9.04 16.93 12.65
N VAL A 30 8.95 15.62 12.42
CA VAL A 30 8.62 15.06 11.12
C VAL A 30 7.33 14.24 11.18
N SER A 31 6.58 14.37 12.28
CA SER A 31 5.41 13.55 12.52
C SER A 31 4.38 13.68 11.40
N ASP A 32 4.06 14.91 10.99
CA ASP A 32 3.06 15.11 9.95
C ASP A 32 3.46 14.47 8.63
N ALA A 33 4.74 14.59 8.28
CA ALA A 33 5.24 13.97 7.06
C ALA A 33 5.17 12.45 7.14
N LEU A 34 5.55 11.87 8.28
CA LEU A 34 5.51 10.43 8.47
C LEU A 34 4.08 9.88 8.42
N ILE A 35 3.14 10.60 9.04
CA ILE A 35 1.73 10.20 9.01
C ILE A 35 1.18 10.26 7.60
N GLY A 36 1.54 11.29 6.84
CA GLY A 36 1.13 11.40 5.44
C GLY A 36 1.67 10.26 4.59
N ILE A 37 2.94 9.92 4.77
CA ILE A 37 3.55 8.80 4.04
C ILE A 37 2.92 7.49 4.46
N SER A 38 2.69 7.29 5.77
CA SER A 38 2.03 6.09 6.28
C SER A 38 0.66 5.91 5.64
N GLY A 39 -0.12 6.99 5.53
CA GLY A 39 -1.41 6.94 4.87
C GLY A 39 -1.31 6.54 3.41
N SER A 40 -0.32 7.05 2.70
CA SER A 40 -0.09 6.69 1.30
C SER A 40 0.29 5.22 1.15
N VAL A 41 1.14 4.71 2.03
CA VAL A 41 1.53 3.29 2.01
C VAL A 41 0.31 2.42 2.26
N ARG A 42 -0.52 2.77 3.24
CA ARG A 42 -1.72 2.02 3.57
C ARG A 42 -2.71 2.02 2.39
N ASN A 43 -2.85 3.16 1.74
CA ASN A 43 -3.71 3.27 0.57
C ASN A 43 -3.21 2.38 -0.55
N THR A 44 -1.91 2.35 -0.78
CA THR A 44 -1.31 1.47 -1.79
C THR A 44 -1.58 0.01 -1.46
N ALA A 45 -1.46 -0.38 -0.20
CA ALA A 45 -1.74 -1.75 0.22
C ALA A 45 -3.20 -2.11 -0.05
N THR A 46 -4.11 -1.20 0.23
CA THR A 46 -5.54 -1.42 -0.03
C THR A 46 -5.80 -1.60 -1.52
N LEU A 47 -5.15 -0.81 -2.36
CA LEU A 47 -5.30 -0.94 -3.82
C LEU A 47 -4.77 -2.30 -4.30
N LEU A 48 -3.68 -2.78 -3.74
CA LEU A 48 -3.16 -4.10 -4.10
C LEU A 48 -4.14 -5.20 -3.70
N GLU A 49 -4.77 -5.08 -2.54
CA GLU A 49 -5.78 -6.04 -2.12
C GLU A 49 -6.95 -6.08 -3.11
N VAL A 50 -7.39 -4.91 -3.55
CA VAL A 50 -8.49 -4.81 -4.52
C VAL A 50 -8.11 -5.49 -5.83
N VAL A 51 -6.89 -5.25 -6.30
CA VAL A 51 -6.41 -5.86 -7.54
C VAL A 51 -6.44 -7.38 -7.43
N VAL A 52 -5.98 -7.92 -6.32
CA VAL A 52 -5.99 -9.38 -6.12
C VAL A 52 -7.42 -9.90 -6.05
N ALA A 53 -8.29 -9.22 -5.32
CA ALA A 53 -9.68 -9.65 -5.16
C ALA A 53 -10.42 -9.65 -6.49
N MET A 54 -10.08 -8.75 -7.39
CA MET A 54 -10.71 -8.63 -8.70
C MET A 54 -9.97 -9.42 -9.78
N LYS A 55 -8.98 -10.21 -9.40
CA LYS A 55 -8.15 -10.97 -10.33
C LYS A 55 -7.52 -10.09 -11.40
N MET A 56 -7.11 -8.91 -10.96
CA MET A 56 -6.34 -7.94 -11.72
C MET A 56 -7.06 -7.25 -12.88
N PRO A 57 -8.40 -7.19 -12.94
CA PRO A 57 -9.05 -6.43 -14.02
C PRO A 57 -8.80 -4.92 -13.91
N LEU A 58 -8.55 -4.43 -12.69
CA LEU A 58 -8.28 -3.01 -12.48
C LEU A 58 -7.03 -2.57 -13.20
N LEU A 59 -5.99 -3.38 -13.21
CA LEU A 59 -4.76 -3.08 -13.93
C LEU A 59 -5.00 -2.99 -15.43
N SER A 60 -5.82 -3.89 -15.96
CA SER A 60 -6.18 -3.86 -17.38
C SER A 60 -6.91 -2.57 -17.73
N CYS A 61 -7.78 -2.11 -16.86
CA CYS A 61 -8.52 -0.87 -17.09
C CYS A 61 -7.62 0.35 -17.06
N LEU A 62 -6.57 0.32 -16.27
CA LEU A 62 -5.67 1.45 -16.10
C LEU A 62 -4.56 1.50 -17.13
N ASP A 63 -4.34 0.43 -17.86
CA ASP A 63 -3.26 0.34 -18.82
C ASP A 63 -3.73 0.85 -20.18
N PRO A 64 -3.27 2.03 -20.63
CA PRO A 64 -3.70 2.57 -21.90
C PRO A 64 -3.28 1.72 -23.09
N ALA A 65 -2.24 0.91 -22.93
CA ALA A 65 -1.78 0.05 -24.02
C ALA A 65 -2.76 -1.08 -24.31
N ASN A 66 -3.68 -1.34 -23.41
CA ASN A 66 -4.69 -2.38 -23.61
C ASN A 66 -5.90 -1.88 -24.39
N THR A 67 -5.96 -0.63 -24.65
CA THR A 67 -7.11 -0.06 -25.36
C THR A 67 -6.88 0.04 -26.85
#